data_70736c21cc1daafe1ec504e47cdb64f5
#
_entry.id   70736c21cc1daafe1ec504e47cdb64f5
#
_cell.length_a   1.000
_cell.length_b   1.000
_cell.length_c   1.000
_cell.angle_alpha   90.00
_cell.angle_beta   90.00
_cell.angle_gamma   90.00
#
_symmetry.space_group_name_H-M   'P 1'
#
loop_
_entity.id
_entity.type
_entity.pdbx_description
1 polymer ?
#
loop_
_entity_poly.entity_id
_entity_poly.type
_entity_poly.pdbx_seq_one_letter_code
_entity_poly.pdbx_strand_id
1 'polypeptide(L)'
;AYQGLFPPDTMRVLDLPPSLFSIEGLEYWNQVSFLKGGINFADAITTVSPTYAQQILTPEHGEGFDGILTQRRDRLSGIVNGIDSAVWDPCSDPLLPASYSAADVGPKREVKRALLDRFGLPSDDVSLTRPLVGMVSRMVDQKGLDLIFEARSELMALPVSWVILGTGEPRHEAMWRALAVAHPERVGARIGFDEPLAHLIEGGADLFLMPSRFEP
;
A
#
# COMPACT_ATOMS: atom_id res chain seq x y z
N ALA A 1 3.22 14.14 1.60
CA ALA A 1 4.55 13.61 1.98
C ALA A 1 5.15 14.44 3.10
N TYR A 2 5.95 13.85 3.98
CA TYR A 2 6.68 14.59 5.01
C TYR A 2 7.87 15.30 4.38
N GLN A 3 7.80 16.63 4.31
CA GLN A 3 8.81 17.44 3.61
C GLN A 3 9.93 17.93 4.52
N GLY A 4 9.87 17.67 5.82
CA GLY A 4 10.87 18.14 6.79
C GLY A 4 10.97 19.67 6.81
N LEU A 5 9.82 20.34 6.96
CA LEU A 5 9.74 21.81 7.03
C LEU A 5 9.90 22.30 8.46
N PHE A 6 10.78 23.28 8.66
CA PHE A 6 11.10 23.85 9.96
C PHE A 6 11.22 25.38 9.91
N PRO A 7 11.02 26.07 11.04
CA PRO A 7 11.23 27.52 11.11
C PRO A 7 12.67 27.93 10.72
N PRO A 8 12.88 29.15 10.20
CA PRO A 8 14.22 29.64 9.81
C PRO A 8 15.26 29.60 10.94
N ASP A 9 14.83 29.77 12.19
CA ASP A 9 15.69 29.65 13.37
C ASP A 9 16.40 28.30 13.49
N THR A 10 15.91 27.26 12.84
CA THR A 10 16.53 25.95 12.76
C THR A 10 17.95 26.02 12.19
N MET A 11 18.22 26.95 11.27
CA MET A 11 19.56 27.19 10.74
C MET A 11 20.55 27.53 11.87
N ARG A 12 20.15 28.39 12.78
CA ARG A 12 20.98 28.81 13.94
C ARG A 12 21.12 27.69 14.96
N VAL A 13 20.04 26.96 15.24
CA VAL A 13 20.05 25.84 16.21
C VAL A 13 21.01 24.72 15.76
N LEU A 14 21.11 24.50 14.46
CA LEU A 14 21.97 23.46 13.87
C LEU A 14 23.34 24.00 13.44
N ASP A 15 23.67 25.27 13.76
CA ASP A 15 24.89 25.91 13.34
C ASP A 15 25.19 25.83 11.85
N LEU A 16 24.13 25.94 11.01
CA LEU A 16 24.25 25.89 9.57
C LEU A 16 24.60 27.28 9.02
N PRO A 17 25.50 27.36 8.03
CA PRO A 17 25.84 28.63 7.38
C PRO A 17 24.60 29.35 6.84
N PRO A 18 24.42 30.67 7.12
CA PRO A 18 23.27 31.43 6.62
C PRO A 18 23.14 31.40 5.10
N SER A 19 24.23 31.20 4.37
CA SER A 19 24.24 31.06 2.89
C SER A 19 23.45 29.86 2.38
N LEU A 20 23.23 28.85 3.22
CA LEU A 20 22.40 27.71 2.86
C LEU A 20 20.89 28.04 2.90
N PHE A 21 20.48 29.14 3.54
CA PHE A 21 19.11 29.61 3.47
C PHE A 21 18.89 30.43 2.20
N SER A 22 18.87 29.75 1.08
CA SER A 22 18.73 30.31 -0.27
C SER A 22 17.85 29.41 -1.13
N ILE A 23 17.43 29.91 -2.30
CA ILE A 23 16.63 29.14 -3.26
C ILE A 23 17.38 27.89 -3.74
N GLU A 24 18.69 27.99 -3.91
CA GLU A 24 19.56 26.87 -4.29
C GLU A 24 19.92 25.95 -3.12
N GLY A 25 19.56 26.36 -1.89
CA GLY A 25 19.86 25.64 -0.67
C GLY A 25 18.66 25.01 0.01
N LEU A 26 18.43 25.39 1.26
CA LEU A 26 17.43 24.80 2.15
C LEU A 26 16.14 25.63 2.22
N GLU A 27 16.12 26.88 1.71
CA GLU A 27 14.95 27.75 1.79
C GLU A 27 13.80 27.19 0.95
N TYR A 28 12.61 27.10 1.53
CA TYR A 28 11.39 26.65 0.87
C TYR A 28 10.19 27.38 1.48
N TRP A 29 9.63 28.32 0.73
CA TRP A 29 8.51 29.15 1.18
C TRP A 29 8.75 29.79 2.56
N ASN A 30 9.90 30.43 2.72
CA ASN A 30 10.38 31.06 3.96
C ASN A 30 10.51 30.09 5.16
N GLN A 31 10.71 28.80 4.87
CA GLN A 31 11.02 27.76 5.85
C GLN A 31 12.30 27.01 5.43
N VAL A 32 12.86 26.24 6.36
CA VAL A 32 13.96 25.30 6.09
C VAL A 32 13.37 23.97 5.66
N SER A 33 13.69 23.49 4.46
CA SER A 33 13.33 22.14 4.00
C SER A 33 14.57 21.26 3.88
N PHE A 34 14.66 20.24 4.73
CA PHE A 34 15.74 19.26 4.61
C PHE A 34 15.57 18.35 3.40
N LEU A 35 14.34 18.06 2.99
CA LEU A 35 14.10 17.30 1.76
C LEU A 35 14.60 18.06 0.54
N LYS A 36 14.33 19.38 0.45
CA LYS A 36 14.86 20.22 -0.61
C LYS A 36 16.39 20.23 -0.62
N GLY A 37 17.00 20.40 0.56
CA GLY A 37 18.45 20.32 0.70
C GLY A 37 19.01 18.99 0.23
N GLY A 38 18.37 17.88 0.62
CA GLY A 38 18.74 16.55 0.16
C GLY A 38 18.69 16.44 -1.37
N ILE A 39 17.62 16.94 -2.01
CA ILE A 39 17.47 16.94 -3.47
C ILE A 39 18.55 17.82 -4.13
N ASN A 40 18.83 19.04 -3.58
CA ASN A 40 19.80 19.95 -4.15
C ASN A 40 21.24 19.44 -4.11
N PHE A 41 21.64 18.81 -3.01
CA PHE A 41 23.03 18.46 -2.76
C PHE A 41 23.37 16.99 -2.99
N ALA A 42 22.38 16.12 -3.25
CA ALA A 42 22.65 14.71 -3.52
C ALA A 42 23.36 14.49 -4.86
N ASP A 43 24.31 13.57 -4.91
CA ASP A 43 24.94 13.11 -6.14
C ASP A 43 24.02 12.26 -7.00
N ALA A 44 23.14 11.49 -6.34
CA ALA A 44 22.09 10.68 -6.96
C ALA A 44 20.79 10.77 -6.16
N ILE A 45 19.67 10.80 -6.84
CA ILE A 45 18.33 10.83 -6.26
C ILE A 45 17.62 9.56 -6.72
N THR A 46 17.04 8.83 -5.78
CA THR A 46 16.28 7.64 -6.10
C THR A 46 14.86 7.73 -5.58
N THR A 47 13.95 7.12 -6.30
CA THR A 47 12.55 6.91 -5.87
C THR A 47 12.09 5.50 -6.22
N VAL A 48 10.97 5.09 -5.64
CA VAL A 48 10.39 3.78 -5.90
C VAL A 48 9.65 3.80 -7.24
N SER A 49 10.07 3.06 -8.22
CA SER A 49 9.45 2.91 -9.54
C SER A 49 9.92 3.93 -10.60
N PRO A 50 10.30 3.43 -11.79
CA PRO A 50 10.61 4.27 -12.95
C PRO A 50 9.45 5.16 -13.38
N THR A 51 8.21 4.67 -13.27
CA THR A 51 7.01 5.46 -13.59
C THR A 51 6.82 6.60 -12.61
N TYR A 52 6.98 6.34 -11.32
CA TYR A 52 6.87 7.37 -10.29
C TYR A 52 7.97 8.43 -10.43
N ALA A 53 9.18 8.05 -10.84
CA ALA A 53 10.26 9.01 -11.14
C ALA A 53 9.87 10.01 -12.25
N GLN A 54 9.01 9.63 -13.20
CA GLN A 54 8.49 10.55 -14.20
C GLN A 54 7.31 11.37 -13.65
N GLN A 55 6.44 10.76 -12.86
CA GLN A 55 5.27 11.44 -12.29
C GLN A 55 5.65 12.59 -11.36
N ILE A 56 6.65 12.42 -10.49
CA ILE A 56 7.09 13.47 -9.55
C ILE A 56 7.76 14.69 -10.23
N LEU A 57 8.03 14.61 -11.53
CA LEU A 57 8.46 15.77 -12.34
C LEU A 57 7.29 16.65 -12.75
N THR A 58 6.05 16.26 -12.45
CA THR A 58 4.84 17.03 -12.80
C THR A 58 4.24 17.73 -11.57
N PRO A 59 3.58 18.88 -11.74
CA PRO A 59 2.93 19.57 -10.62
C PRO A 59 1.90 18.72 -9.88
N GLU A 60 1.26 17.76 -10.56
CA GLU A 60 0.22 16.89 -10.01
C GLU A 60 0.76 15.93 -8.93
N HIS A 61 1.99 15.45 -9.11
CA HIS A 61 2.59 14.43 -8.24
C HIS A 61 3.87 14.88 -7.55
N GLY A 62 4.42 16.04 -7.93
CA GLY A 62 5.69 16.55 -7.42
C GLY A 62 5.60 17.17 -6.02
N GLU A 63 4.37 17.37 -5.48
CA GLU A 63 4.14 17.94 -4.13
C GLU A 63 4.89 19.26 -3.91
N GLY A 64 5.03 20.09 -4.98
CA GLY A 64 5.76 21.34 -4.98
C GLY A 64 7.27 21.21 -5.20
N PHE A 65 7.80 20.01 -5.39
CA PHE A 65 9.20 19.77 -5.75
C PHE A 65 9.43 19.45 -7.23
N ASP A 66 8.38 19.45 -8.06
CA ASP A 66 8.46 19.18 -9.51
C ASP A 66 9.49 20.05 -10.23
N GLY A 67 9.59 21.33 -9.89
CA GLY A 67 10.56 22.25 -10.50
C GLY A 67 12.01 21.86 -10.19
N ILE A 68 12.34 21.59 -8.93
CA ILE A 68 13.70 21.21 -8.52
C ILE A 68 14.04 19.80 -9.00
N LEU A 69 13.09 18.86 -8.95
CA LEU A 69 13.28 17.50 -9.47
C LEU A 69 13.51 17.52 -10.98
N THR A 70 12.82 18.41 -11.72
CA THR A 70 13.03 18.59 -13.15
C THR A 70 14.44 19.14 -13.46
N GLN A 71 14.94 20.07 -12.64
CA GLN A 71 16.32 20.56 -12.78
C GLN A 71 17.36 19.47 -12.50
N ARG A 72 17.03 18.49 -11.67
CA ARG A 72 17.90 17.39 -11.25
C ARG A 72 17.55 16.05 -11.91
N ARG A 73 16.75 16.06 -12.99
CA ARG A 73 16.23 14.86 -13.64
C ARG A 73 17.31 13.87 -14.12
N ASP A 74 18.48 14.37 -14.48
CA ASP A 74 19.63 13.57 -14.89
C ASP A 74 20.27 12.78 -13.73
N ARG A 75 19.95 13.15 -12.50
CA ARG A 75 20.37 12.47 -11.26
C ARG A 75 19.26 11.62 -10.64
N LEU A 76 18.05 11.70 -11.19
CA LEU A 76 16.88 10.98 -10.66
C LEU A 76 16.72 9.61 -11.34
N SER A 77 16.59 8.59 -10.52
CA SER A 77 16.34 7.21 -10.97
C SER A 77 15.19 6.58 -10.20
N GLY A 78 14.34 5.82 -10.90
CA GLY A 78 13.30 5.00 -10.30
C GLY A 78 13.76 3.55 -10.17
N ILE A 79 13.68 3.00 -8.96
CA ILE A 79 14.07 1.62 -8.67
C ILE A 79 12.87 0.90 -8.05
N VAL A 80 12.40 -0.17 -8.68
CA VAL A 80 11.30 -0.99 -8.14
C VAL A 80 11.78 -1.75 -6.91
N ASN A 81 10.96 -1.77 -5.85
CA ASN A 81 11.24 -2.61 -4.68
C ASN A 81 11.34 -4.08 -5.08
N GLY A 82 12.25 -4.79 -4.46
CA GLY A 82 12.32 -6.24 -4.55
C GLY A 82 11.25 -6.92 -3.69
N ILE A 83 11.04 -8.20 -3.94
CA ILE A 83 10.24 -9.08 -3.11
C ILE A 83 11.19 -10.04 -2.42
N ASP A 84 11.07 -10.20 -1.10
CA ASP A 84 11.80 -11.24 -0.37
C ASP A 84 11.12 -12.59 -0.64
N SER A 85 11.65 -13.31 -1.64
CA SER A 85 11.15 -14.61 -2.03
C SER A 85 11.45 -15.74 -1.03
N ALA A 86 12.23 -15.48 0.00
CA ALA A 86 12.41 -16.45 1.10
C ALA A 86 11.24 -16.35 2.12
N VAL A 87 10.60 -15.18 2.18
CA VAL A 87 9.47 -14.91 3.07
C VAL A 87 8.12 -15.10 2.35
N TRP A 88 8.03 -14.62 1.10
CA TRP A 88 6.79 -14.58 0.32
C TRP A 88 6.76 -15.66 -0.79
N ASP A 89 7.00 -16.91 -0.40
CA ASP A 89 6.94 -18.06 -1.31
C ASP A 89 5.99 -19.13 -0.75
N PRO A 90 4.85 -19.41 -1.38
CA PRO A 90 3.91 -20.42 -0.91
C PRO A 90 4.49 -21.84 -0.87
N CYS A 91 5.63 -22.07 -1.51
CA CYS A 91 6.32 -23.36 -1.40
C CYS A 91 6.97 -23.58 -0.03
N SER A 92 7.40 -22.51 0.64
CA SER A 92 8.19 -22.55 1.87
C SER A 92 7.67 -21.67 3.00
N ASP A 93 6.58 -20.93 2.81
CA ASP A 93 6.01 -20.03 3.80
C ASP A 93 5.49 -20.83 5.03
N PRO A 94 6.11 -20.68 6.21
CA PRO A 94 5.70 -21.39 7.41
C PRO A 94 4.37 -20.91 8.01
N LEU A 95 3.84 -19.77 7.53
CA LEU A 95 2.57 -19.20 7.99
C LEU A 95 1.37 -19.79 7.25
N LEU A 96 1.60 -20.55 6.17
CA LEU A 96 0.56 -21.23 5.43
C LEU A 96 0.37 -22.67 5.96
N PRO A 97 -0.88 -23.16 6.06
CA PRO A 97 -1.16 -24.52 6.55
C PRO A 97 -0.77 -25.62 5.56
N ALA A 98 -0.59 -25.26 4.29
CA ALA A 98 -0.15 -26.17 3.24
C ALA A 98 0.73 -25.43 2.22
N SER A 99 1.80 -26.08 1.78
CA SER A 99 2.68 -25.55 0.74
C SER A 99 2.14 -25.90 -0.64
N TYR A 100 2.25 -24.96 -1.59
CA TYR A 100 1.86 -25.16 -2.98
C TYR A 100 2.80 -24.39 -3.94
N SER A 101 2.74 -24.74 -5.22
CA SER A 101 3.53 -24.07 -6.25
C SER A 101 2.74 -23.88 -7.54
N ALA A 102 3.32 -23.18 -8.51
CA ALA A 102 2.74 -23.06 -9.85
C ALA A 102 2.62 -24.42 -10.58
N ALA A 103 3.43 -25.40 -10.21
CA ALA A 103 3.34 -26.77 -10.78
C ALA A 103 2.24 -27.62 -10.12
N ASP A 104 1.91 -27.34 -8.86
CA ASP A 104 0.83 -28.00 -8.11
C ASP A 104 0.12 -26.99 -7.22
N VAL A 105 -1.03 -26.51 -7.67
CA VAL A 105 -1.90 -25.58 -6.95
C VAL A 105 -2.97 -26.28 -6.11
N GLY A 106 -3.04 -27.60 -6.14
CA GLY A 106 -4.07 -28.38 -5.42
C GLY A 106 -4.14 -28.04 -3.94
N PRO A 107 -3.00 -28.00 -3.21
CA PRO A 107 -2.97 -27.69 -1.77
C PRO A 107 -3.43 -26.27 -1.41
N LYS A 108 -3.42 -25.31 -2.36
CA LYS A 108 -3.99 -23.97 -2.15
C LYS A 108 -5.44 -24.01 -1.62
N ARG A 109 -6.19 -25.07 -1.95
CA ARG A 109 -7.55 -25.28 -1.45
C ARG A 109 -7.59 -25.39 0.10
N GLU A 110 -6.58 -26.00 0.71
CA GLU A 110 -6.46 -26.08 2.18
C GLU A 110 -6.14 -24.70 2.77
N VAL A 111 -5.26 -23.94 2.14
CA VAL A 111 -4.95 -22.56 2.54
C VAL A 111 -6.21 -21.69 2.48
N LYS A 112 -7.00 -21.79 1.42
CA LYS A 112 -8.27 -21.08 1.28
C LYS A 112 -9.27 -21.47 2.36
N ARG A 113 -9.36 -22.77 2.70
CA ARG A 113 -10.24 -23.25 3.78
C ARG A 113 -9.86 -22.63 5.12
N ALA A 114 -8.57 -22.68 5.48
CA ALA A 114 -8.07 -22.08 6.70
C ALA A 114 -8.30 -20.55 6.73
N LEU A 115 -8.20 -19.88 5.59
CA LEU A 115 -8.49 -18.46 5.49
C LEU A 115 -9.97 -18.15 5.76
N LEU A 116 -10.90 -18.90 5.17
CA LEU A 116 -12.33 -18.76 5.43
C LEU A 116 -12.65 -19.02 6.91
N ASP A 117 -12.11 -20.09 7.50
CA ASP A 117 -12.26 -20.42 8.92
C ASP A 117 -11.74 -19.30 9.83
N ARG A 118 -10.61 -18.69 9.48
CA ARG A 118 -10.01 -17.58 10.24
C ARG A 118 -10.89 -16.34 10.30
N PHE A 119 -11.74 -16.15 9.28
CA PHE A 119 -12.74 -15.08 9.23
C PHE A 119 -14.13 -15.50 9.72
N GLY A 120 -14.33 -16.76 10.08
CA GLY A 120 -15.63 -17.31 10.48
C GLY A 120 -16.63 -17.41 9.32
N LEU A 121 -16.13 -17.50 8.09
CA LEU A 121 -16.94 -17.68 6.89
C LEU A 121 -17.17 -19.18 6.61
N PRO A 122 -18.27 -19.55 5.92
CA PRO A 122 -18.47 -20.93 5.47
C PRO A 122 -17.29 -21.46 4.68
N SER A 123 -16.79 -22.64 5.03
CA SER A 123 -15.60 -23.29 4.43
C SER A 123 -15.89 -24.70 3.90
N ASP A 124 -17.17 -25.05 3.74
CA ASP A 124 -17.60 -26.29 3.09
C ASP A 124 -17.21 -26.33 1.59
N ASP A 125 -17.35 -27.49 0.99
CA ASP A 125 -16.91 -27.71 -0.40
C ASP A 125 -17.59 -26.79 -1.41
N VAL A 126 -18.83 -26.37 -1.18
CA VAL A 126 -19.56 -25.44 -2.03
C VAL A 126 -18.97 -24.03 -1.86
N SER A 127 -18.75 -23.60 -0.64
CA SER A 127 -18.13 -22.30 -0.33
C SER A 127 -16.72 -22.17 -0.90
N LEU A 128 -15.95 -23.24 -0.91
CA LEU A 128 -14.61 -23.29 -1.50
C LEU A 128 -14.61 -23.14 -3.02
N THR A 129 -15.72 -23.41 -3.73
CA THR A 129 -15.81 -23.16 -5.17
C THR A 129 -16.12 -21.70 -5.52
N ARG A 130 -16.66 -20.93 -4.55
CA ARG A 130 -16.92 -19.51 -4.74
C ARG A 130 -15.60 -18.73 -4.78
N PRO A 131 -15.36 -17.88 -5.80
CA PRO A 131 -14.15 -17.07 -5.83
C PRO A 131 -14.01 -16.22 -4.56
N LEU A 132 -12.81 -16.18 -4.00
CA LEU A 132 -12.47 -15.42 -2.81
C LEU A 132 -11.58 -14.22 -3.16
N VAL A 133 -12.07 -13.03 -2.92
CA VAL A 133 -11.34 -11.78 -3.11
C VAL A 133 -10.67 -11.39 -1.78
N GLY A 134 -9.35 -11.28 -1.80
CA GLY A 134 -8.54 -10.81 -0.68
C GLY A 134 -8.08 -9.37 -0.88
N MET A 135 -7.99 -8.61 0.21
CA MET A 135 -7.39 -7.28 0.24
C MET A 135 -6.61 -7.10 1.53
N VAL A 136 -5.34 -6.70 1.43
CA VAL A 136 -4.49 -6.28 2.54
C VAL A 136 -3.97 -4.88 2.23
N SER A 137 -4.40 -3.87 3.00
CA SER A 137 -4.04 -2.49 2.68
C SER A 137 -4.27 -1.53 3.84
N ARG A 138 -3.57 -0.39 3.81
CA ARG A 138 -4.00 0.77 4.58
C ARG A 138 -5.35 1.27 4.06
N MET A 139 -6.29 1.54 4.95
CA MET A 139 -7.64 1.97 4.57
C MET A 139 -7.70 3.50 4.39
N VAL A 140 -7.13 3.97 3.27
CA VAL A 140 -7.05 5.40 2.89
C VAL A 140 -7.48 5.59 1.44
N ASP A 141 -7.84 6.82 1.04
CA ASP A 141 -8.30 7.13 -0.33
C ASP A 141 -7.26 6.80 -1.40
N GLN A 142 -5.96 6.99 -1.10
CA GLN A 142 -4.88 6.60 -2.00
C GLN A 142 -5.01 5.14 -2.47
N LYS A 143 -5.49 4.25 -1.60
CA LYS A 143 -5.68 2.82 -1.89
C LYS A 143 -7.02 2.49 -2.56
N GLY A 144 -7.77 3.51 -3.00
CA GLY A 144 -9.00 3.35 -3.76
C GLY A 144 -10.20 2.82 -2.96
N LEU A 145 -10.18 2.97 -1.62
CA LEU A 145 -11.28 2.50 -0.77
C LEU A 145 -12.58 3.25 -1.03
N ASP A 146 -12.49 4.50 -1.46
CA ASP A 146 -13.62 5.30 -1.92
C ASP A 146 -14.27 4.73 -3.18
N LEU A 147 -13.47 4.22 -4.13
CA LEU A 147 -13.99 3.54 -5.33
C LEU A 147 -14.78 2.27 -4.95
N ILE A 148 -14.26 1.50 -3.99
CA ILE A 148 -14.96 0.32 -3.46
C ILE A 148 -16.28 0.75 -2.79
N PHE A 149 -16.25 1.85 -2.02
CA PHE A 149 -17.46 2.38 -1.36
C PHE A 149 -18.53 2.80 -2.37
N GLU A 150 -18.15 3.47 -3.44
CA GLU A 150 -19.06 3.90 -4.52
C GLU A 150 -19.66 2.69 -5.24
N ALA A 151 -18.85 1.69 -5.59
CA ALA A 151 -19.25 0.49 -6.32
C ALA A 151 -19.79 -0.65 -5.41
N ARG A 152 -19.99 -0.42 -4.10
CA ARG A 152 -20.29 -1.49 -3.13
C ARG A 152 -21.52 -2.33 -3.47
N SER A 153 -22.56 -1.71 -4.04
CA SER A 153 -23.79 -2.42 -4.40
C SER A 153 -23.56 -3.44 -5.51
N GLU A 154 -22.83 -3.03 -6.54
CA GLU A 154 -22.45 -3.87 -7.68
C GLU A 154 -21.47 -4.96 -7.24
N LEU A 155 -20.49 -4.63 -6.40
CA LEU A 155 -19.51 -5.58 -5.88
C LEU A 155 -20.18 -6.64 -5.01
N MET A 156 -21.14 -6.26 -4.16
CA MET A 156 -21.89 -7.21 -3.32
C MET A 156 -22.92 -8.03 -4.13
N ALA A 157 -23.27 -7.64 -5.35
CA ALA A 157 -24.08 -8.46 -6.25
C ALA A 157 -23.28 -9.59 -6.92
N LEU A 158 -21.95 -9.51 -6.93
CA LEU A 158 -21.10 -10.57 -7.50
C LEU A 158 -21.17 -11.84 -6.65
N PRO A 159 -21.11 -13.04 -7.29
CA PRO A 159 -21.13 -14.33 -6.59
C PRO A 159 -19.75 -14.69 -6.01
N VAL A 160 -19.14 -13.78 -5.25
CA VAL A 160 -17.81 -13.93 -4.64
C VAL A 160 -17.85 -13.75 -3.14
N SER A 161 -16.84 -14.24 -2.44
CA SER A 161 -16.58 -13.93 -1.02
C SER A 161 -15.46 -12.91 -0.90
N TRP A 162 -15.42 -12.20 0.23
CA TRP A 162 -14.50 -11.11 0.48
C TRP A 162 -13.80 -11.27 1.84
N VAL A 163 -12.50 -11.11 1.87
CA VAL A 163 -11.71 -11.07 3.12
C VAL A 163 -10.78 -9.87 3.09
N ILE A 164 -10.89 -9.03 4.11
CA ILE A 164 -10.22 -7.75 4.15
C ILE A 164 -9.42 -7.62 5.44
N LEU A 165 -8.17 -7.23 5.33
CA LEU A 165 -7.30 -6.89 6.45
C LEU A 165 -6.73 -5.48 6.26
N GLY A 166 -6.83 -4.64 7.26
CA GLY A 166 -6.20 -3.32 7.25
C GLY A 166 -6.75 -2.38 8.30
N THR A 167 -6.18 -1.19 8.35
CA THR A 167 -6.61 -0.11 9.23
C THR A 167 -6.32 1.25 8.58
N GLY A 168 -7.04 2.30 8.99
CA GLY A 168 -6.82 3.64 8.45
C GLY A 168 -7.92 4.62 8.82
N GLU A 169 -8.57 5.21 7.83
CA GLU A 169 -9.61 6.19 8.06
C GLU A 169 -10.89 5.54 8.61
N PRO A 170 -11.48 6.12 9.68
CA PRO A 170 -12.65 5.53 10.35
C PRO A 170 -13.83 5.24 9.41
N ARG A 171 -14.04 6.05 8.36
CA ARG A 171 -15.12 5.84 7.39
C ARG A 171 -14.96 4.55 6.59
N HIS A 172 -13.74 4.20 6.19
CA HIS A 172 -13.44 2.98 5.44
C HIS A 172 -13.51 1.75 6.34
N GLU A 173 -13.01 1.86 7.58
CA GLU A 173 -13.16 0.79 8.57
C GLU A 173 -14.63 0.52 8.89
N ALA A 174 -15.44 1.58 9.09
CA ALA A 174 -16.87 1.45 9.38
C ALA A 174 -17.63 0.82 8.20
N MET A 175 -17.28 1.16 6.96
CA MET A 175 -17.86 0.54 5.76
C MET A 175 -17.65 -0.97 5.76
N TRP A 176 -16.41 -1.44 5.95
CA TRP A 176 -16.11 -2.87 5.92
C TRP A 176 -16.76 -3.63 7.08
N ARG A 177 -16.81 -3.03 8.29
CA ARG A 177 -17.57 -3.63 9.41
C ARG A 177 -19.06 -3.74 9.08
N ALA A 178 -19.65 -2.71 8.48
CA ALA A 178 -21.05 -2.74 8.08
C ALA A 178 -21.33 -3.79 7.00
N LEU A 179 -20.47 -3.94 6.00
CA LEU A 179 -20.59 -4.98 4.98
C LEU A 179 -20.45 -6.38 5.57
N ALA A 180 -19.53 -6.61 6.51
CA ALA A 180 -19.38 -7.89 7.18
C ALA A 180 -20.62 -8.25 8.04
N VAL A 181 -21.25 -7.26 8.66
CA VAL A 181 -22.50 -7.47 9.41
C VAL A 181 -23.68 -7.75 8.45
N ALA A 182 -23.74 -7.05 7.31
CA ALA A 182 -24.82 -7.22 6.34
C ALA A 182 -24.71 -8.53 5.53
N HIS A 183 -23.50 -9.07 5.36
CA HIS A 183 -23.22 -10.26 4.55
C HIS A 183 -22.31 -11.26 5.28
N PRO A 184 -22.71 -11.75 6.47
CA PRO A 184 -21.85 -12.56 7.35
C PRO A 184 -21.42 -13.90 6.74
N GLU A 185 -22.12 -14.37 5.69
CA GLU A 185 -21.80 -15.59 4.96
C GLU A 185 -20.77 -15.40 3.85
N ARG A 186 -20.37 -14.13 3.53
CA ARG A 186 -19.53 -13.83 2.38
C ARG A 186 -18.47 -12.77 2.62
N VAL A 187 -18.62 -11.93 3.65
CA VAL A 187 -17.71 -10.81 3.90
C VAL A 187 -17.07 -10.95 5.27
N GLY A 188 -15.77 -11.11 5.30
CA GLY A 188 -14.95 -11.09 6.51
C GLY A 188 -14.07 -9.82 6.53
N ALA A 189 -14.12 -9.05 7.62
CA ALA A 189 -13.28 -7.87 7.79
C ALA A 189 -12.54 -7.92 9.12
N ARG A 190 -11.22 -7.80 9.05
CA ARG A 190 -10.33 -7.65 10.21
C ARG A 190 -9.71 -6.26 10.17
N ILE A 191 -10.07 -5.43 11.15
CA ILE A 191 -9.49 -4.09 11.27
C ILE A 191 -8.29 -4.16 12.19
N GLY A 192 -7.12 -3.87 11.64
CA GLY A 192 -5.85 -3.92 12.36
C GLY A 192 -4.68 -4.34 11.47
N PHE A 193 -3.57 -4.65 12.12
CA PHE A 193 -2.37 -5.23 11.52
C PHE A 193 -2.20 -6.67 12.05
N ASP A 194 -2.05 -7.62 11.14
CA ASP A 194 -1.86 -9.05 11.45
C ASP A 194 -1.06 -9.67 10.30
N GLU A 195 0.26 -9.77 10.46
CA GLU A 195 1.15 -10.26 9.42
C GLU A 195 0.88 -11.73 9.05
N PRO A 196 0.71 -12.68 9.99
CA PRO A 196 0.33 -14.04 9.63
C PRO A 196 -0.98 -14.11 8.85
N LEU A 197 -1.95 -13.24 9.16
CA LEU A 197 -3.21 -13.18 8.41
C LEU A 197 -3.00 -12.58 7.01
N ALA A 198 -2.07 -11.64 6.84
CA ALA A 198 -1.72 -11.11 5.51
C ALA A 198 -1.18 -12.22 4.60
N HIS A 199 -0.23 -13.03 5.08
CA HIS A 199 0.28 -14.20 4.36
C HIS A 199 -0.84 -15.18 3.99
N LEU A 200 -1.73 -15.45 4.93
CA LEU A 200 -2.86 -16.35 4.70
C LEU A 200 -3.84 -15.80 3.63
N ILE A 201 -4.08 -14.47 3.62
CA ILE A 201 -4.93 -13.82 2.60
C ILE A 201 -4.25 -13.90 1.23
N GLU A 202 -2.99 -13.52 1.12
CA GLU A 202 -2.27 -13.53 -0.16
C GLU A 202 -2.10 -14.94 -0.70
N GLY A 203 -1.80 -15.90 0.17
CA GLY A 203 -1.70 -17.30 -0.20
C GLY A 203 -3.03 -17.99 -0.51
N GLY A 204 -4.12 -17.61 0.18
CA GLY A 204 -5.41 -18.32 0.11
C GLY A 204 -6.46 -17.71 -0.81
N ALA A 205 -6.40 -16.40 -1.10
CA ALA A 205 -7.35 -15.75 -1.98
C ALA A 205 -7.19 -16.20 -3.45
N ASP A 206 -8.29 -16.22 -4.20
CA ASP A 206 -8.29 -16.50 -5.64
C ASP A 206 -7.98 -15.24 -6.45
N LEU A 207 -8.41 -14.08 -5.93
CA LEU A 207 -8.19 -12.76 -6.50
C LEU A 207 -7.64 -11.84 -5.42
N PHE A 208 -6.65 -11.02 -5.74
CA PHE A 208 -6.14 -9.99 -4.83
C PHE A 208 -6.49 -8.61 -5.37
N LEU A 209 -7.23 -7.81 -4.58
CA LEU A 209 -7.73 -6.50 -5.00
C LEU A 209 -6.80 -5.39 -4.52
N MET A 210 -6.28 -4.60 -5.46
CA MET A 210 -5.47 -3.40 -5.21
C MET A 210 -5.95 -2.25 -6.10
N PRO A 211 -7.06 -1.56 -5.77
CA PRO A 211 -7.64 -0.53 -6.63
C PRO A 211 -6.99 0.84 -6.43
N SER A 212 -5.72 0.88 -6.07
CA SER A 212 -5.01 2.10 -5.72
C SER A 212 -5.11 3.16 -6.81
N ARG A 213 -5.35 4.41 -6.44
CA ARG A 213 -5.39 5.56 -7.36
C ARG A 213 -4.00 5.87 -7.88
N PHE A 214 -3.00 5.71 -7.03
CA PHE A 214 -1.58 5.82 -7.38
C PHE A 214 -0.73 5.02 -6.40
N GLU A 215 0.38 4.50 -6.90
CA GLU A 215 1.41 3.82 -6.12
C GLU A 215 2.78 4.37 -6.51
N PRO A 216 3.67 4.60 -5.53
CA PRO A 216 5.04 5.00 -5.81
C PRO A 216 5.85 3.89 -6.46
#